data_96cc305634bf15a86b46b9ba85e47952
#
_entry.id   96cc305634bf15a86b46b9ba85e47952
#
_cell.length_a   1.000
_cell.length_b   1.000
_cell.length_c   1.000
_cell.angle_alpha   90.00
_cell.angle_beta   90.00
_cell.angle_gamma   90.00
#
_symmetry.space_group_name_H-M   'P 1'
#
loop_
_entity.id
_entity.type
_entity.pdbx_description
1 polymer ?
#
loop_
_entity_poly.entity_id
_entity_poly.type
_entity_poly.pdbx_seq_one_letter_code
_entity_poly.pdbx_strand_id
1 'polypeptide(L)'
;MTQEYLKKCRQILDTVEAQTEQIQQAARWFADTILAGRMVHVFGSGHSRIMVEEMWPRYGSFPGFNPIVELSLTFHNLVVGANGQRQAMFLENVPGLADRILRNYALSEQDSALIISSSGCNVVPIEMAELFQKQRVRVVALITKEHAEQSTSKRADGKKLTNFADLILDTGAPVGDAMITVPGLDTPVSPGSTIGGATIVNCIKAEVARLLTEAGRPPKVLSAGVVVGAERAVDLFESAYDEHAHRLAKLYAQVGMPSYVSETPEQS
;
A
#
# COMPACT_ATOMS: atom_id res chain seq x y z
N MET A 1 9.75 -30.47 1.72
CA MET A 1 9.88 -28.99 1.53
C MET A 1 8.76 -28.44 0.66
N THR A 2 8.63 -28.77 -0.63
CA THR A 2 7.61 -28.17 -1.53
C THR A 2 6.18 -28.39 -1.03
N GLN A 3 5.80 -29.62 -0.69
CA GLN A 3 4.45 -29.92 -0.20
C GLN A 3 4.17 -29.25 1.14
N GLU A 4 5.18 -29.14 1.99
CA GLU A 4 5.08 -28.44 3.28
C GLU A 4 4.85 -26.94 3.07
N TYR A 5 5.61 -26.29 2.17
CA TYR A 5 5.40 -24.90 1.81
C TYR A 5 3.99 -24.65 1.30
N LEU A 6 3.53 -25.48 0.34
CA LEU A 6 2.17 -25.37 -0.21
C LEU A 6 1.08 -25.58 0.87
N LYS A 7 1.31 -26.48 1.84
CA LYS A 7 0.40 -26.66 2.97
C LYS A 7 0.32 -25.39 3.80
N LYS A 8 1.45 -24.75 4.13
CA LYS A 8 1.50 -23.49 4.89
C LYS A 8 0.90 -22.33 4.11
N CYS A 9 1.05 -22.28 2.78
CA CYS A 9 0.34 -21.31 1.95
C CYS A 9 -1.19 -21.44 2.07
N ARG A 10 -1.72 -22.67 2.12
CA ARG A 10 -3.17 -22.86 2.34
C ARG A 10 -3.63 -22.33 3.69
N GLN A 11 -2.84 -22.56 4.75
CA GLN A 11 -3.14 -22.01 6.09
C GLN A 11 -3.15 -20.47 6.08
N ILE A 12 -2.25 -19.82 5.32
CA ILE A 12 -2.30 -18.37 5.11
C ILE A 12 -3.62 -17.96 4.43
N LEU A 13 -4.04 -18.68 3.39
CA LEU A 13 -5.29 -18.41 2.69
C LEU A 13 -6.50 -18.60 3.62
N ASP A 14 -6.50 -19.63 4.47
CA ASP A 14 -7.56 -19.85 5.48
C ASP A 14 -7.63 -18.65 6.45
N THR A 15 -6.48 -18.11 6.87
CA THR A 15 -6.42 -16.89 7.71
C THR A 15 -6.96 -15.67 6.98
N VAL A 16 -6.68 -15.53 5.69
CA VAL A 16 -7.23 -14.43 4.88
C VAL A 16 -8.74 -14.56 4.74
N GLU A 17 -9.25 -15.77 4.46
CA GLU A 17 -10.68 -16.04 4.33
C GLU A 17 -11.45 -15.71 5.62
N ALA A 18 -10.87 -16.01 6.77
CA ALA A 18 -11.46 -15.69 8.08
C ALA A 18 -11.63 -14.18 8.34
N GLN A 19 -11.00 -13.31 7.53
CA GLN A 19 -11.07 -11.84 7.61
C GLN A 19 -11.97 -11.22 6.53
N THR A 20 -12.85 -12.00 5.92
CA THR A 20 -13.72 -11.53 4.82
C THR A 20 -14.48 -10.25 5.17
N GLU A 21 -15.03 -10.14 6.37
CA GLU A 21 -15.78 -8.95 6.81
C GLU A 21 -14.89 -7.70 6.91
N GLN A 22 -13.67 -7.85 7.43
CA GLN A 22 -12.69 -6.77 7.53
C GLN A 22 -12.20 -6.32 6.15
N ILE A 23 -11.95 -7.26 5.25
CA ILE A 23 -11.58 -6.99 3.86
C ILE A 23 -12.69 -6.20 3.15
N GLN A 24 -13.94 -6.62 3.32
CA GLN A 24 -15.10 -5.90 2.78
C GLN A 24 -15.26 -4.52 3.39
N GLN A 25 -14.94 -4.35 4.69
CA GLN A 25 -14.97 -3.03 5.32
C GLN A 25 -13.90 -2.09 4.74
N ALA A 26 -12.68 -2.58 4.54
CA ALA A 26 -11.63 -1.82 3.84
C ALA A 26 -12.08 -1.44 2.43
N ALA A 27 -12.65 -2.38 1.70
CA ALA A 27 -13.15 -2.15 0.34
C ALA A 27 -14.26 -1.09 0.28
N ARG A 28 -15.19 -1.08 1.24
CA ARG A 28 -16.21 -0.02 1.35
C ARG A 28 -15.58 1.36 1.49
N TRP A 29 -14.63 1.52 2.41
CA TRP A 29 -13.95 2.80 2.61
C TRP A 29 -13.19 3.26 1.37
N PHE A 30 -12.53 2.32 0.67
CA PHE A 30 -11.79 2.63 -0.55
C PHE A 30 -12.74 2.98 -1.72
N ALA A 31 -13.87 2.30 -1.85
CA ALA A 31 -14.88 2.63 -2.85
C ALA A 31 -15.46 4.02 -2.60
N ASP A 32 -15.79 4.36 -1.34
CA ASP A 32 -16.29 5.70 -0.97
C ASP A 32 -15.28 6.79 -1.35
N THR A 33 -14.00 6.58 -1.05
CA THR A 33 -12.90 7.47 -1.43
C THR A 33 -12.84 7.68 -2.94
N ILE A 34 -12.89 6.60 -3.72
CA ILE A 34 -12.81 6.65 -5.18
C ILE A 34 -14.05 7.33 -5.78
N LEU A 35 -15.24 7.05 -5.25
CA LEU A 35 -16.50 7.68 -5.65
C LEU A 35 -16.51 9.20 -5.35
N ALA A 36 -15.88 9.62 -4.26
CA ALA A 36 -15.67 11.03 -3.94
C ALA A 36 -14.66 11.74 -4.87
N GLY A 37 -14.07 11.02 -5.83
CA GLY A 37 -13.05 11.54 -6.74
C GLY A 37 -11.67 11.72 -6.09
N ARG A 38 -11.48 11.13 -4.92
CA ARG A 38 -10.24 11.13 -4.14
C ARG A 38 -9.42 9.86 -4.39
N MET A 39 -8.35 9.65 -3.65
CA MET A 39 -7.44 8.53 -3.83
C MET A 39 -7.19 7.76 -2.53
N VAL A 40 -7.05 6.45 -2.66
CA VAL A 40 -6.54 5.57 -1.62
C VAL A 40 -5.01 5.60 -1.68
N HIS A 41 -4.37 6.14 -0.65
CA HIS A 41 -2.92 6.19 -0.54
C HIS A 41 -2.38 4.83 -0.09
N VAL A 42 -1.45 4.24 -0.84
CA VAL A 42 -0.89 2.92 -0.54
C VAL A 42 0.60 3.04 -0.31
N PHE A 43 1.07 2.66 0.87
CA PHE A 43 2.48 2.74 1.25
C PHE A 43 2.99 1.43 1.84
N GLY A 44 4.21 1.06 1.46
CA GLY A 44 4.96 -0.02 2.05
C GLY A 44 6.45 0.12 1.75
N SER A 45 7.30 -0.05 2.76
CA SER A 45 8.75 -0.07 2.62
C SER A 45 9.27 -1.50 2.43
N GLY A 46 10.48 -1.65 1.91
CA GLY A 46 11.10 -2.95 1.69
C GLY A 46 10.24 -3.84 0.77
N HIS A 47 10.11 -5.11 1.11
CA HIS A 47 9.28 -6.07 0.36
C HIS A 47 7.78 -5.78 0.45
N SER A 48 7.32 -5.00 1.43
CA SER A 48 5.92 -4.55 1.51
C SER A 48 5.49 -3.71 0.31
N ARG A 49 6.44 -3.13 -0.45
CA ARG A 49 6.17 -2.47 -1.73
C ARG A 49 5.50 -3.38 -2.76
N ILE A 50 5.74 -4.69 -2.72
CA ILE A 50 5.14 -5.64 -3.67
C ILE A 50 3.62 -5.49 -3.67
N MET A 51 2.98 -5.33 -2.51
CA MET A 51 1.54 -5.13 -2.41
C MET A 51 1.10 -3.73 -2.90
N VAL A 52 1.98 -2.72 -2.80
CA VAL A 52 1.72 -1.39 -3.36
C VAL A 52 1.62 -1.45 -4.88
N GLU A 53 2.58 -2.11 -5.53
CA GLU A 53 2.59 -2.31 -6.99
C GLU A 53 1.51 -3.31 -7.43
N GLU A 54 1.17 -4.28 -6.60
CA GLU A 54 0.05 -5.20 -6.82
C GLU A 54 -1.29 -4.45 -6.85
N MET A 55 -1.43 -3.37 -6.07
CA MET A 55 -2.63 -2.52 -6.08
C MET A 55 -2.76 -1.74 -7.38
N TRP A 56 -1.69 -1.03 -7.82
CA TRP A 56 -1.64 -0.20 -9.02
C TRP A 56 -0.18 0.18 -9.35
N PRO A 57 0.24 0.27 -10.63
CA PRO A 57 -0.49 -0.13 -11.85
C PRO A 57 -0.13 -1.55 -12.29
N ARG A 58 -1.11 -2.34 -12.68
CA ARG A 58 -0.92 -3.64 -13.36
C ARG A 58 -2.21 -4.11 -14.04
N TYR A 59 -2.14 -5.14 -14.90
CA TYR A 59 -3.33 -5.79 -15.45
C TYR A 59 -4.23 -6.30 -14.32
N GLY A 60 -5.54 -6.10 -14.46
CA GLY A 60 -6.53 -6.38 -13.44
C GLY A 60 -6.68 -5.29 -12.37
N SER A 61 -5.93 -4.19 -12.48
CA SER A 61 -6.05 -3.01 -11.62
C SER A 61 -6.72 -1.85 -12.35
N PHE A 62 -7.15 -0.84 -11.60
CA PHE A 62 -7.86 0.34 -12.09
C PHE A 62 -7.47 1.59 -11.29
N PRO A 63 -7.69 2.81 -11.82
CA PRO A 63 -7.38 4.07 -11.14
C PRO A 63 -8.15 4.25 -9.83
N GLY A 64 -7.57 5.03 -8.93
CA GLY A 64 -8.15 5.36 -7.61
C GLY A 64 -7.18 5.08 -6.46
N PHE A 65 -6.10 4.36 -6.74
CA PHE A 65 -5.01 4.09 -5.79
C PHE A 65 -3.82 4.97 -6.10
N ASN A 66 -3.23 5.57 -5.07
CA ASN A 66 -1.99 6.35 -5.15
C ASN A 66 -0.84 5.56 -4.53
N PRO A 67 -0.02 4.87 -5.33
CA PRO A 67 1.16 4.19 -4.83
C PRO A 67 2.20 5.22 -4.36
N ILE A 68 2.53 5.20 -3.09
CA ILE A 68 3.62 5.99 -2.53
C ILE A 68 4.88 5.12 -2.53
N VAL A 69 5.73 5.33 -3.52
CA VAL A 69 6.96 4.54 -3.73
C VAL A 69 8.19 5.42 -3.60
N GLU A 70 8.90 5.24 -2.50
CA GLU A 70 10.20 5.85 -2.27
C GLU A 70 11.30 4.85 -2.60
N LEU A 71 12.05 5.07 -3.67
CA LEU A 71 13.06 4.11 -4.15
C LEU A 71 14.11 3.79 -3.10
N SER A 72 14.52 4.76 -2.28
CA SER A 72 15.47 4.58 -1.18
C SER A 72 14.96 3.64 -0.07
N LEU A 73 13.64 3.48 0.07
CA LEU A 73 12.99 2.58 1.02
C LEU A 73 12.59 1.23 0.41
N THR A 74 12.63 1.09 -0.91
CA THR A 74 11.96 -0.01 -1.60
C THR A 74 12.85 -0.76 -2.59
N PHE A 75 13.88 -0.12 -3.12
CA PHE A 75 14.75 -0.70 -4.14
C PHE A 75 16.02 -1.25 -3.48
N HIS A 76 16.15 -2.56 -3.42
CA HIS A 76 17.15 -3.24 -2.59
C HIS A 76 18.43 -3.63 -3.32
N ASN A 77 18.51 -3.38 -4.62
CA ASN A 77 19.69 -3.71 -5.38
C ASN A 77 20.72 -2.57 -5.40
N LEU A 78 21.85 -2.81 -6.02
CA LEU A 78 22.96 -1.86 -6.09
C LEU A 78 22.68 -0.57 -6.87
N VAL A 79 21.53 -0.45 -7.54
CA VAL A 79 21.15 0.74 -8.31
C VAL A 79 20.95 1.96 -7.42
N VAL A 80 20.45 1.78 -6.18
CA VAL A 80 20.24 2.86 -5.20
C VAL A 80 21.34 2.93 -4.14
N GLY A 81 22.45 2.24 -4.35
CA GLY A 81 23.61 2.24 -3.46
C GLY A 81 24.12 0.84 -3.15
N ALA A 82 25.38 0.76 -2.73
CA ALA A 82 26.09 -0.50 -2.47
C ALA A 82 25.55 -1.28 -1.24
N ASN A 83 24.74 -0.64 -0.40
CA ASN A 83 24.23 -1.26 0.81
C ASN A 83 22.97 -2.14 0.61
N GLY A 84 22.29 -2.01 -0.54
CA GLY A 84 21.09 -2.79 -0.84
C GLY A 84 20.00 -2.65 0.23
N GLN A 85 19.43 -3.75 0.67
CA GLN A 85 18.35 -3.78 1.67
C GLN A 85 18.75 -3.15 3.02
N ARG A 86 20.03 -3.21 3.43
CA ARG A 86 20.49 -2.60 4.68
C ARG A 86 20.24 -1.10 4.73
N GLN A 87 20.36 -0.41 3.58
CA GLN A 87 20.06 1.02 3.49
C GLN A 87 18.56 1.29 3.66
N ALA A 88 17.70 0.55 2.99
CA ALA A 88 16.26 0.67 3.15
C ALA A 88 15.83 0.40 4.62
N MET A 89 16.36 -0.64 5.25
CA MET A 89 16.11 -0.95 6.66
C MET A 89 16.60 0.12 7.63
N PHE A 90 17.68 0.84 7.29
CA PHE A 90 18.12 2.01 8.06
C PHE A 90 17.16 3.18 7.88
N LEU A 91 16.85 3.54 6.62
CA LEU A 91 16.06 4.72 6.29
C LEU A 91 14.60 4.61 6.78
N GLU A 92 14.01 3.42 6.79
CA GLU A 92 12.65 3.23 7.33
C GLU A 92 12.53 3.46 8.84
N ASN A 93 13.68 3.68 9.52
CA ASN A 93 13.75 4.03 10.94
C ASN A 93 14.24 5.46 11.20
N VAL A 94 14.32 6.30 10.17
CA VAL A 94 14.69 7.72 10.31
C VAL A 94 13.43 8.55 10.63
N PRO A 95 13.34 9.15 11.83
CA PRO A 95 12.21 9.99 12.20
C PRO A 95 12.05 11.20 11.28
N GLY A 96 10.80 11.59 10.99
CA GLY A 96 10.48 12.74 10.15
C GLY A 96 10.54 12.48 8.64
N LEU A 97 10.99 11.30 8.19
CA LEU A 97 11.01 10.98 6.77
C LEU A 97 9.59 10.88 6.18
N ALA A 98 8.63 10.34 6.93
CA ALA A 98 7.23 10.27 6.49
C ALA A 98 6.64 11.66 6.22
N ASP A 99 6.93 12.66 7.05
CA ASP A 99 6.51 14.05 6.83
C ASP A 99 7.07 14.62 5.51
N ARG A 100 8.33 14.30 5.20
CA ARG A 100 8.94 14.72 3.93
C ARG A 100 8.29 14.08 2.71
N ILE A 101 7.94 12.81 2.82
CA ILE A 101 7.24 12.07 1.75
C ILE A 101 5.86 12.66 1.50
N LEU A 102 5.08 12.92 2.57
CA LEU A 102 3.72 13.42 2.45
C LEU A 102 3.60 14.92 2.22
N ARG A 103 4.70 15.69 2.33
CA ARG A 103 4.68 17.15 2.28
C ARG A 103 3.93 17.75 1.10
N ASN A 104 3.98 17.10 -0.05
CA ASN A 104 3.40 17.63 -1.29
C ASN A 104 1.97 17.12 -1.56
N TYR A 105 1.41 16.31 -0.66
CA TYR A 105 0.06 15.78 -0.84
C TYR A 105 -0.97 16.64 -0.13
N ALA A 106 -1.97 17.11 -0.88
CA ALA A 106 -3.16 17.76 -0.34
C ALA A 106 -4.15 16.70 0.17
N LEU A 107 -3.86 16.18 1.37
CA LEU A 107 -4.67 15.16 2.01
C LEU A 107 -6.03 15.71 2.44
N SER A 108 -7.06 14.87 2.40
CA SER A 108 -8.44 15.19 2.77
C SER A 108 -9.04 14.07 3.62
N GLU A 109 -9.98 14.40 4.48
CA GLU A 109 -10.76 13.41 5.25
C GLU A 109 -11.57 12.45 4.37
N GLN A 110 -11.73 12.76 3.08
CA GLN A 110 -12.34 11.88 2.10
C GLN A 110 -11.35 10.86 1.49
N ASP A 111 -10.04 10.99 1.78
CA ASP A 111 -9.04 10.01 1.39
C ASP A 111 -9.12 8.78 2.30
N SER A 112 -8.48 7.71 1.88
CA SER A 112 -8.17 6.54 2.69
C SER A 112 -6.70 6.15 2.50
N ALA A 113 -6.15 5.43 3.45
CA ALA A 113 -4.77 4.94 3.36
C ALA A 113 -4.70 3.44 3.67
N LEU A 114 -3.84 2.74 2.94
CA LEU A 114 -3.41 1.37 3.22
C LEU A 114 -1.91 1.39 3.53
N ILE A 115 -1.56 1.13 4.78
CA ILE A 115 -0.16 1.10 5.24
C ILE A 115 0.24 -0.35 5.48
N ILE A 116 1.26 -0.79 4.76
CA ILE A 116 1.71 -2.18 4.74
C ILE A 116 3.07 -2.29 5.43
N SER A 117 3.12 -3.05 6.52
CA SER A 117 4.36 -3.26 7.29
C SER A 117 4.26 -4.56 8.08
N SER A 118 5.04 -5.58 7.74
CA SER A 118 4.95 -6.90 8.38
C SER A 118 5.02 -6.83 9.91
N SER A 119 6.00 -6.14 10.48
CA SER A 119 6.11 -5.97 11.93
C SER A 119 5.25 -4.85 12.50
N GLY A 120 4.87 -3.86 11.69
CA GLY A 120 4.22 -2.64 12.17
C GLY A 120 5.04 -1.82 13.17
N CYS A 121 6.36 -2.05 13.26
CA CYS A 121 7.24 -1.51 14.31
C CYS A 121 8.29 -0.51 13.82
N ASN A 122 8.45 -0.32 12.51
CA ASN A 122 9.41 0.62 11.93
C ASN A 122 8.85 2.04 11.93
N VAL A 123 9.72 3.03 12.11
CA VAL A 123 9.35 4.43 12.37
C VAL A 123 8.54 5.05 11.23
N VAL A 124 9.00 4.92 9.99
CA VAL A 124 8.36 5.57 8.83
C VAL A 124 6.93 5.08 8.58
N PRO A 125 6.60 3.77 8.57
CA PRO A 125 5.22 3.32 8.46
C PRO A 125 4.32 3.80 9.60
N ILE A 126 4.86 3.89 10.82
CA ILE A 126 4.11 4.38 12.00
C ILE A 126 3.81 5.87 11.86
N GLU A 127 4.82 6.68 11.52
CA GLU A 127 4.65 8.13 11.30
C GLU A 127 3.71 8.40 10.12
N MET A 128 3.80 7.61 9.04
CA MET A 128 2.91 7.70 7.89
C MET A 128 1.45 7.57 8.32
N ALA A 129 1.12 6.53 9.09
CA ALA A 129 -0.22 6.31 9.61
C ALA A 129 -0.68 7.44 10.55
N GLU A 130 0.19 7.89 11.46
CA GLU A 130 -0.12 9.01 12.35
C GLU A 130 -0.42 10.30 11.59
N LEU A 131 0.36 10.61 10.54
CA LEU A 131 0.15 11.79 9.71
C LEU A 131 -1.18 11.72 8.94
N PHE A 132 -1.55 10.55 8.42
CA PHE A 132 -2.87 10.34 7.82
C PHE A 132 -4.00 10.55 8.84
N GLN A 133 -3.90 9.99 10.04
CA GLN A 133 -4.90 10.19 11.09
C GLN A 133 -5.04 11.66 11.51
N LYS A 134 -3.94 12.41 11.61
CA LYS A 134 -3.96 13.86 11.90
C LYS A 134 -4.78 14.65 10.87
N GLN A 135 -4.86 14.14 9.63
CA GLN A 135 -5.69 14.71 8.55
C GLN A 135 -7.07 14.06 8.44
N ARG A 136 -7.47 13.25 9.44
CA ARG A 136 -8.74 12.50 9.49
C ARG A 136 -8.90 11.49 8.33
N VAL A 137 -7.81 11.10 7.69
CA VAL A 137 -7.79 10.04 6.69
C VAL A 137 -7.92 8.71 7.39
N ARG A 138 -8.84 7.86 6.93
CA ARG A 138 -9.00 6.49 7.46
C ARG A 138 -7.81 5.63 7.11
N VAL A 139 -7.26 4.94 8.09
CA VAL A 139 -6.06 4.11 7.93
C VAL A 139 -6.38 2.63 8.10
N VAL A 140 -6.11 1.86 7.06
CA VAL A 140 -6.07 0.39 7.11
C VAL A 140 -4.62 -0.05 7.24
N ALA A 141 -4.29 -0.83 8.26
CA ALA A 141 -2.98 -1.46 8.41
C ALA A 141 -3.01 -2.89 7.92
N LEU A 142 -2.09 -3.26 7.04
CA LEU A 142 -1.83 -4.64 6.65
C LEU A 142 -0.51 -5.09 7.29
N ILE A 143 -0.60 -6.00 8.26
CA ILE A 143 0.53 -6.47 9.07
C ILE A 143 0.58 -8.00 9.10
N THR A 144 1.63 -8.56 9.67
CA THR A 144 1.66 -9.93 10.18
C THR A 144 1.39 -9.87 11.67
N LYS A 145 0.17 -10.17 12.09
CA LYS A 145 -0.34 -9.85 13.43
C LYS A 145 0.54 -10.45 14.54
N GLU A 146 0.79 -11.74 14.49
CA GLU A 146 1.60 -12.43 15.50
C GLU A 146 3.04 -11.87 15.56
N HIS A 147 3.64 -11.58 14.40
CA HIS A 147 4.96 -10.95 14.33
C HIS A 147 4.96 -9.54 14.91
N ALA A 148 3.94 -8.74 14.63
CA ALA A 148 3.78 -7.40 15.17
C ALA A 148 3.60 -7.40 16.70
N GLU A 149 2.86 -8.36 17.24
CA GLU A 149 2.66 -8.51 18.68
C GLU A 149 3.98 -8.81 19.41
N GLN A 150 4.81 -9.70 18.85
CA GLN A 150 6.09 -10.10 19.44
C GLN A 150 7.23 -9.11 19.17
N SER A 151 7.08 -8.19 18.21
CA SER A 151 8.11 -7.22 17.86
C SER A 151 8.05 -5.98 18.77
N THR A 152 9.22 -5.40 19.07
CA THR A 152 9.31 -4.12 19.78
C THR A 152 9.31 -2.95 18.81
N SER A 153 8.54 -1.91 19.11
CA SER A 153 8.55 -0.68 18.31
C SER A 153 9.94 -0.03 18.31
N LYS A 154 10.35 0.46 17.14
CA LYS A 154 11.58 1.24 16.99
C LYS A 154 11.35 2.75 17.15
N ARG A 155 10.10 3.16 17.31
CA ARG A 155 9.72 4.53 17.60
C ARG A 155 9.93 4.82 19.09
N ALA A 156 10.46 5.99 19.43
CA ALA A 156 10.85 6.35 20.78
C ALA A 156 9.71 6.33 21.82
N ASP A 157 8.45 6.59 21.37
CA ASP A 157 7.26 6.54 22.23
C ASP A 157 6.67 5.14 22.42
N GLY A 158 7.28 4.12 21.81
CA GLY A 158 6.84 2.72 21.90
C GLY A 158 5.59 2.37 21.09
N LYS A 159 4.96 3.34 20.41
CA LYS A 159 3.76 3.09 19.61
C LYS A 159 4.09 2.30 18.35
N LYS A 160 3.15 1.47 17.92
CA LYS A 160 3.20 0.65 16.71
C LYS A 160 2.20 1.18 15.66
N LEU A 161 2.29 0.67 14.44
CA LEU A 161 1.34 0.97 13.37
C LEU A 161 -0.12 0.74 13.80
N THR A 162 -0.37 -0.32 14.58
CA THR A 162 -1.69 -0.66 15.11
C THR A 162 -2.31 0.39 16.01
N ASN A 163 -1.51 1.29 16.61
CA ASN A 163 -2.03 2.40 17.41
C ASN A 163 -2.64 3.54 16.57
N PHE A 164 -2.38 3.54 15.27
CA PHE A 164 -2.82 4.56 14.33
C PHE A 164 -3.67 3.99 13.18
N ALA A 165 -4.15 2.76 13.30
CA ALA A 165 -4.99 2.11 12.32
C ALA A 165 -6.44 2.04 12.80
N ASP A 166 -7.38 2.37 11.91
CA ASP A 166 -8.82 2.22 12.14
C ASP A 166 -9.28 0.78 11.86
N LEU A 167 -8.53 0.06 11.03
CA LEU A 167 -8.76 -1.33 10.69
C LEU A 167 -7.42 -2.05 10.49
N ILE A 168 -7.34 -3.28 11.00
CA ILE A 168 -6.15 -4.12 10.90
C ILE A 168 -6.49 -5.37 10.10
N LEU A 169 -5.65 -5.65 9.08
CA LEU A 169 -5.68 -6.88 8.29
C LEU A 169 -4.38 -7.68 8.55
N ASP A 170 -4.52 -8.98 8.67
CA ASP A 170 -3.43 -9.90 8.97
C ASP A 170 -3.02 -10.70 7.73
N THR A 171 -1.75 -10.68 7.36
CA THR A 171 -1.23 -11.51 6.27
C THR A 171 -1.32 -13.00 6.54
N GLY A 172 -1.47 -13.42 7.81
CA GLY A 172 -1.47 -14.82 8.21
C GLY A 172 -0.09 -15.52 8.16
N ALA A 173 0.97 -14.77 7.90
CA ALA A 173 2.32 -15.32 7.91
C ALA A 173 2.81 -15.58 9.34
N PRO A 174 3.76 -16.50 9.56
CA PRO A 174 4.32 -16.76 10.89
C PRO A 174 5.27 -15.65 11.33
N VAL A 175 5.59 -15.67 12.62
CA VAL A 175 6.64 -14.82 13.20
C VAL A 175 7.97 -15.04 12.47
N GLY A 176 8.65 -13.94 12.14
CA GLY A 176 9.91 -13.98 11.39
C GLY A 176 9.74 -14.18 9.89
N ASP A 177 8.51 -14.36 9.41
CA ASP A 177 8.16 -14.50 7.98
C ASP A 177 8.96 -15.59 7.24
N ALA A 178 9.28 -16.70 7.92
CA ALA A 178 9.96 -17.83 7.32
C ALA A 178 9.26 -19.14 7.73
N MET A 179 8.83 -19.93 6.75
CA MET A 179 7.86 -20.99 6.94
C MET A 179 8.46 -22.40 7.03
N ILE A 180 9.66 -22.62 6.49
CA ILE A 180 10.17 -23.98 6.26
C ILE A 180 11.47 -24.20 7.00
N THR A 181 11.47 -25.19 7.91
CA THR A 181 12.69 -25.67 8.56
C THR A 181 13.35 -26.73 7.69
N VAL A 182 14.61 -26.52 7.33
CA VAL A 182 15.40 -27.46 6.54
C VAL A 182 16.39 -28.17 7.47
N PRO A 183 16.44 -29.51 7.49
CA PRO A 183 17.43 -30.22 8.30
C PRO A 183 18.85 -29.73 8.00
N GLY A 184 19.61 -29.38 9.06
CA GLY A 184 20.96 -28.83 8.94
C GLY A 184 21.05 -27.32 8.76
N LEU A 185 19.91 -26.59 8.70
CA LEU A 185 19.89 -25.13 8.82
C LEU A 185 19.38 -24.70 10.21
N ASP A 186 20.06 -23.74 10.81
CA ASP A 186 19.68 -23.19 12.13
C ASP A 186 18.48 -22.26 12.08
N THR A 187 18.15 -21.74 10.89
CA THR A 187 17.05 -20.78 10.67
C THR A 187 16.11 -21.26 9.58
N PRO A 188 14.78 -20.99 9.69
CA PRO A 188 13.82 -21.33 8.66
C PRO A 188 14.00 -20.45 7.42
N VAL A 189 13.44 -20.91 6.27
CA VAL A 189 13.48 -20.23 4.99
C VAL A 189 12.08 -20.09 4.39
N SER A 190 11.95 -19.38 3.29
CA SER A 190 10.74 -19.23 2.47
C SER A 190 9.64 -18.41 3.14
N PRO A 191 9.53 -17.12 2.79
CA PRO A 191 8.54 -16.21 3.38
C PRO A 191 7.10 -16.51 2.94
N GLY A 192 6.13 -16.05 3.75
CA GLY A 192 4.70 -16.21 3.50
C GLY A 192 3.91 -14.91 3.43
N SER A 193 4.43 -13.81 4.00
CA SER A 193 3.68 -12.54 4.11
C SER A 193 3.25 -11.97 2.76
N THR A 194 4.06 -12.15 1.72
CA THR A 194 3.71 -11.70 0.36
C THR A 194 2.50 -12.47 -0.18
N ILE A 195 2.33 -13.75 0.13
CA ILE A 195 1.18 -14.55 -0.33
C ILE A 195 -0.11 -14.01 0.29
N GLY A 196 -0.14 -13.87 1.62
CA GLY A 196 -1.28 -13.32 2.32
C GLY A 196 -1.58 -11.88 1.93
N GLY A 197 -0.55 -11.04 1.89
CA GLY A 197 -0.67 -9.63 1.51
C GLY A 197 -1.20 -9.45 0.09
N ALA A 198 -0.63 -10.16 -0.90
CA ALA A 198 -1.09 -10.10 -2.29
C ALA A 198 -2.54 -10.62 -2.43
N THR A 199 -2.91 -11.66 -1.69
CA THR A 199 -4.27 -12.17 -1.68
C THR A 199 -5.24 -11.11 -1.13
N ILE A 200 -4.94 -10.50 0.01
CA ILE A 200 -5.78 -9.47 0.64
C ILE A 200 -5.99 -8.27 -0.29
N VAL A 201 -4.92 -7.72 -0.87
CA VAL A 201 -5.05 -6.54 -1.75
C VAL A 201 -5.83 -6.85 -3.03
N ASN A 202 -5.75 -8.08 -3.55
CA ASN A 202 -6.55 -8.51 -4.68
C ASN A 202 -8.03 -8.73 -4.30
N CYS A 203 -8.33 -9.29 -3.12
CA CYS A 203 -9.69 -9.38 -2.60
C CYS A 203 -10.30 -7.98 -2.41
N ILE A 204 -9.56 -7.03 -1.83
CA ILE A 204 -10.00 -5.63 -1.72
C ILE A 204 -10.30 -5.04 -3.09
N LYS A 205 -9.41 -5.19 -4.08
CA LYS A 205 -9.64 -4.68 -5.44
C LYS A 205 -10.90 -5.24 -6.07
N ALA A 206 -11.10 -6.54 -5.97
CA ALA A 206 -12.29 -7.20 -6.52
C ALA A 206 -13.58 -6.63 -5.90
N GLU A 207 -13.58 -6.46 -4.59
CA GLU A 207 -14.72 -5.92 -3.84
C GLU A 207 -14.95 -4.42 -4.13
N VAL A 208 -13.89 -3.62 -4.23
CA VAL A 208 -13.98 -2.22 -4.67
C VAL A 208 -14.57 -2.13 -6.09
N ALA A 209 -14.09 -2.95 -7.03
CA ALA A 209 -14.61 -2.96 -8.40
C ALA A 209 -16.11 -3.30 -8.44
N ARG A 210 -16.56 -4.28 -7.63
CA ARG A 210 -17.97 -4.62 -7.47
C ARG A 210 -18.78 -3.41 -6.97
N LEU A 211 -18.33 -2.77 -5.87
CA LEU A 211 -19.01 -1.62 -5.27
C LEU A 211 -19.10 -0.42 -6.21
N LEU A 212 -18.02 -0.11 -6.93
CA LEU A 212 -18.02 0.96 -7.94
C LEU A 212 -18.99 0.67 -9.08
N THR A 213 -19.06 -0.58 -9.52
CA THR A 213 -19.96 -1.02 -10.59
C THR A 213 -21.43 -0.92 -10.14
N GLU A 214 -21.76 -1.36 -8.93
CA GLU A 214 -23.10 -1.25 -8.34
C GLU A 214 -23.52 0.23 -8.15
N ALA A 215 -22.56 1.12 -7.87
CA ALA A 215 -22.80 2.56 -7.83
C ALA A 215 -22.95 3.22 -9.22
N GLY A 216 -22.98 2.45 -10.30
CA GLY A 216 -23.10 2.95 -11.67
C GLY A 216 -21.83 3.62 -12.22
N ARG A 217 -20.67 3.40 -11.58
CA ARG A 217 -19.38 3.97 -11.97
C ARG A 217 -18.32 2.86 -12.12
N PRO A 218 -18.50 1.91 -13.06
CA PRO A 218 -17.60 0.81 -13.26
C PRO A 218 -16.16 1.31 -13.54
N PRO A 219 -15.13 0.71 -12.89
CA PRO A 219 -13.75 1.15 -13.06
C PRO A 219 -13.19 0.78 -14.44
N LYS A 220 -12.23 1.56 -14.91
CA LYS A 220 -11.46 1.28 -16.13
C LYS A 220 -10.34 0.30 -15.80
N VAL A 221 -10.61 -0.98 -15.97
CA VAL A 221 -9.66 -2.04 -15.62
C VAL A 221 -8.62 -2.22 -16.73
N LEU A 222 -7.34 -2.12 -16.39
CA LEU A 222 -6.25 -2.44 -17.31
C LEU A 222 -6.35 -3.91 -17.72
N SER A 223 -6.57 -4.17 -19.02
CA SER A 223 -6.82 -5.50 -19.55
C SER A 223 -5.90 -5.82 -20.73
N ALA A 224 -5.49 -7.08 -20.85
CA ALA A 224 -4.66 -7.52 -21.95
C ALA A 224 -5.47 -7.64 -23.25
N GLY A 225 -4.86 -7.28 -24.39
CA GLY A 225 -5.49 -7.34 -25.69
C GLY A 225 -6.01 -8.72 -26.10
N VAL A 226 -5.39 -9.78 -25.59
CA VAL A 226 -5.84 -11.18 -25.78
C VAL A 226 -7.24 -11.43 -25.15
N VAL A 227 -7.64 -10.64 -24.17
CA VAL A 227 -8.94 -10.79 -23.47
C VAL A 227 -10.02 -9.91 -24.07
N VAL A 228 -9.69 -8.65 -24.40
CA VAL A 228 -10.68 -7.63 -24.78
C VAL A 228 -10.52 -7.12 -26.22
N GLY A 229 -9.55 -7.61 -26.97
CA GLY A 229 -9.12 -7.09 -28.27
C GLY A 229 -8.08 -5.97 -28.14
N ALA A 230 -7.23 -5.81 -29.16
CA ALA A 230 -6.09 -4.90 -29.11
C ALA A 230 -6.52 -3.43 -28.98
N GLU A 231 -7.49 -2.99 -29.78
CA GLU A 231 -8.00 -1.61 -29.76
C GLU A 231 -8.60 -1.26 -28.40
N ARG A 232 -9.46 -2.12 -27.84
CA ARG A 232 -10.08 -1.92 -26.54
C ARG A 232 -9.06 -1.93 -25.41
N ALA A 233 -8.01 -2.73 -25.51
CA ALA A 233 -6.94 -2.76 -24.50
C ALA A 233 -6.18 -1.43 -24.46
N VAL A 234 -5.89 -0.83 -25.61
CA VAL A 234 -5.26 0.50 -25.72
C VAL A 234 -6.18 1.57 -25.13
N ASP A 235 -7.47 1.60 -25.52
CA ASP A 235 -8.44 2.56 -24.98
C ASP A 235 -8.54 2.50 -23.44
N LEU A 236 -8.61 1.30 -22.88
CA LEU A 236 -8.65 1.11 -21.42
C LEU A 236 -7.36 1.59 -20.76
N PHE A 237 -6.22 1.29 -21.38
CA PHE A 237 -4.91 1.69 -20.85
C PHE A 237 -4.78 3.21 -20.81
N GLU A 238 -4.95 3.88 -21.95
CA GLU A 238 -4.82 5.33 -22.06
C GLU A 238 -5.84 6.04 -21.15
N SER A 239 -7.11 5.67 -21.23
CA SER A 239 -8.16 6.31 -20.44
C SER A 239 -8.02 6.07 -18.93
N ALA A 240 -7.43 4.95 -18.49
CA ALA A 240 -7.14 4.69 -17.10
C ALA A 240 -5.98 5.55 -16.58
N TYR A 241 -4.91 5.69 -17.37
CA TYR A 241 -3.79 6.56 -17.02
C TYR A 241 -4.18 8.04 -17.05
N ASP A 242 -5.02 8.48 -17.98
CA ASP A 242 -5.57 9.84 -18.01
C ASP A 242 -6.38 10.13 -16.74
N GLU A 243 -7.23 9.19 -16.33
CA GLU A 243 -7.97 9.32 -15.07
C GLU A 243 -7.05 9.38 -13.87
N HIS A 244 -6.02 8.54 -13.82
CA HIS A 244 -5.03 8.55 -12.74
C HIS A 244 -4.28 9.89 -12.69
N ALA A 245 -3.81 10.39 -13.83
CA ALA A 245 -3.14 11.69 -13.93
C ALA A 245 -4.04 12.85 -13.47
N HIS A 246 -5.33 12.82 -13.85
CA HIS A 246 -6.30 13.81 -13.41
C HIS A 246 -6.52 13.77 -11.89
N ARG A 247 -6.56 12.59 -11.27
CA ARG A 247 -6.65 12.44 -9.80
C ARG A 247 -5.39 12.93 -9.10
N LEU A 248 -4.19 12.63 -9.64
CA LEU A 248 -2.92 13.15 -9.14
C LEU A 248 -2.84 14.68 -9.24
N ALA A 249 -3.31 15.27 -10.33
CA ALA A 249 -3.34 16.73 -10.48
C ALA A 249 -4.13 17.39 -9.34
N LYS A 250 -5.27 16.81 -8.94
CA LYS A 250 -6.05 17.29 -7.78
C LYS A 250 -5.31 17.11 -6.46
N LEU A 251 -4.56 16.02 -6.32
CA LEU A 251 -3.77 15.74 -5.13
C LEU A 251 -2.65 16.78 -4.91
N TYR A 252 -2.05 17.27 -6.00
CA TYR A 252 -0.99 18.27 -5.94
C TYR A 252 -1.48 19.72 -6.09
N ALA A 253 -2.66 19.97 -6.61
CA ALA A 253 -3.16 21.31 -6.95
C ALA A 253 -3.33 22.26 -5.74
N GLN A 254 -3.42 21.73 -4.53
CA GLN A 254 -3.60 22.52 -3.30
C GLN A 254 -2.27 22.78 -2.57
N VAL A 255 -1.15 22.29 -3.08
CA VAL A 255 0.14 22.66 -2.53
C VAL A 255 0.38 24.11 -2.88
N GLY A 256 0.42 25.00 -1.87
CA GLY A 256 0.56 26.44 -2.06
C GLY A 256 1.73 26.78 -2.97
N MET A 257 1.48 27.60 -3.98
CA MET A 257 2.55 28.14 -4.82
C MET A 257 3.51 28.94 -3.94
N PRO A 258 4.83 28.79 -4.10
CA PRO A 258 5.79 29.62 -3.39
C PRO A 258 5.48 31.10 -3.62
N SER A 259 5.56 31.93 -2.59
CA SER A 259 5.22 33.36 -2.62
C SER A 259 6.01 34.19 -3.67
N TYR A 260 7.13 33.68 -4.15
CA TYR A 260 7.93 34.32 -5.19
C TYR A 260 7.36 34.16 -6.62
N VAL A 261 6.31 33.38 -6.82
CA VAL A 261 5.67 33.20 -8.14
C VAL A 261 4.50 34.18 -8.34
N SER A 262 4.11 34.94 -7.32
CA SER A 262 2.95 35.82 -7.34
C SER A 262 3.25 37.29 -7.75
N GLU A 263 4.49 37.65 -8.01
CA GLU A 263 4.84 38.99 -8.50
C GLU A 263 5.02 38.96 -10.03
N THR A 264 3.91 39.07 -10.77
CA THR A 264 3.95 39.64 -12.11
C THR A 264 4.26 41.13 -11.94
N PRO A 265 5.35 41.69 -12.52
CA PRO A 265 5.53 43.15 -12.50
C PRO A 265 4.34 43.76 -13.21
N GLU A 266 3.60 44.62 -12.50
CA GLU A 266 2.70 45.56 -13.17
C GLU A 266 3.50 46.33 -14.19
N GLN A 267 3.09 46.20 -15.45
CA GLN A 267 3.66 47.00 -16.54
C GLN A 267 3.33 48.46 -16.28
N SER A 268 4.35 49.20 -15.87
CA SER A 268 4.33 50.68 -15.87
C SER A 268 4.54 51.23 -17.27
#